data_7ed3e9d17dedc1c0be55b053ef0b8a5e
#
_entry.id   7ed3e9d17dedc1c0be55b053ef0b8a5e
#
_cell.length_a   1.000
_cell.length_b   1.000
_cell.length_c   1.000
_cell.angle_alpha   90.00
_cell.angle_beta   90.00
_cell.angle_gamma   90.00
#
_symmetry.space_group_name_H-M   'P 1'
#
loop_
_entity.id
_entity.type
_entity.pdbx_description
1 polymer ?
#
loop_
_entity_poly.entity_id
_entity_poly.type
_entity_poly.pdbx_seq_one_letter_code
_entity_poly.pdbx_strand_id
1 'polypeptide(L)'
;MLESIETRGIVLYNRDFREDDKLVKIFTEKSGKRMFFVKHAGKSRLNPMLQPLVTADMLLKINDDGLSYIDDFQDVQVYKKINADLFALSYATYVLALADASIQDNQVDPALFAFLEKTLSLMEEGLDYEVLTNIFEIQILSRFGVILNLHECCFCHRVGLPFDYSFRYSGVLCPDHYDRDERRAHWHPNVLYLLDQFQAVRFSELETISLQVEMKAALRQAIDQLYEEYVGIHLKAKKFIDSLSDWGAIMKDSSGGET
;
A
#
# COMPACT_ATOMS: atom_id res chain seq x y z
N MET A 1 -3.98 -9.59 31.15
CA MET A 1 -2.72 -9.25 31.89
C MET A 1 -1.90 -8.34 30.97
N LEU A 2 -1.24 -7.29 31.48
CA LEU A 2 -0.36 -6.44 30.66
C LEU A 2 0.98 -7.15 30.46
N GLU A 3 1.34 -7.41 29.22
CA GLU A 3 2.63 -7.99 28.83
C GLU A 3 3.51 -6.90 28.20
N SER A 4 4.76 -6.79 28.65
CA SER A 4 5.75 -5.87 28.07
C SER A 4 6.49 -6.56 26.94
N ILE A 5 6.50 -5.93 25.76
CA ILE A 5 7.23 -6.43 24.59
C ILE A 5 8.10 -5.33 23.98
N GLU A 6 9.23 -5.74 23.44
CA GLU A 6 10.08 -4.92 22.56
C GLU A 6 9.88 -5.40 21.13
N THR A 7 9.46 -4.49 20.27
CA THR A 7 9.17 -4.80 18.86
C THR A 7 9.35 -3.57 17.99
N ARG A 8 9.77 -3.79 16.74
CA ARG A 8 9.70 -2.77 15.72
C ARG A 8 8.24 -2.52 15.34
N GLY A 9 7.89 -1.26 15.10
CA GLY A 9 6.52 -0.86 14.79
C GLY A 9 6.46 0.34 13.86
N ILE A 10 5.36 0.43 13.11
CA ILE A 10 5.04 1.55 12.20
C ILE A 10 3.73 2.17 12.65
N VAL A 11 3.72 3.48 12.88
CA VAL A 11 2.48 4.21 13.18
C VAL A 11 1.66 4.35 11.90
N LEU A 12 0.48 3.72 11.88
CA LEU A 12 -0.43 3.75 10.73
C LEU A 12 -1.25 5.04 10.71
N TYR A 13 -1.87 5.37 11.83
CA TYR A 13 -2.60 6.61 12.04
C TYR A 13 -2.77 6.91 13.53
N ASN A 14 -3.13 8.15 13.84
CA ASN A 14 -3.62 8.55 15.16
C ASN A 14 -4.97 9.28 15.04
N ARG A 15 -5.68 9.35 16.15
CA ARG A 15 -6.90 10.15 16.28
C ARG A 15 -7.01 10.71 17.69
N ASP A 16 -7.56 11.88 17.82
CA ASP A 16 -7.86 12.47 19.11
C ASP A 16 -8.93 11.67 19.83
N PHE A 17 -8.78 11.54 21.14
CA PHE A 17 -9.69 10.84 22.02
C PHE A 17 -9.81 11.64 23.33
N ARG A 18 -11.02 12.18 23.61
CA ARG A 18 -11.23 13.19 24.67
C ARG A 18 -10.39 14.45 24.46
N GLU A 19 -10.24 15.29 25.49
CA GLU A 19 -9.63 16.61 25.36
C GLU A 19 -8.13 16.57 25.05
N ASP A 20 -7.38 15.69 25.70
CA ASP A 20 -5.91 15.67 25.64
C ASP A 20 -5.32 14.30 25.26
N ASP A 21 -6.15 13.28 25.05
CA ASP A 21 -5.71 11.91 24.84
C ASP A 21 -5.68 11.55 23.34
N LYS A 22 -4.90 10.55 22.97
CA LYS A 22 -4.87 9.98 21.61
C LYS A 22 -5.03 8.47 21.60
N LEU A 23 -5.65 7.99 20.54
CA LEU A 23 -5.60 6.61 20.11
C LEU A 23 -4.68 6.50 18.90
N VAL A 24 -3.69 5.62 18.99
CA VAL A 24 -2.65 5.45 17.97
C VAL A 24 -2.70 4.02 17.46
N LYS A 25 -2.92 3.86 16.16
CA LYS A 25 -2.88 2.56 15.50
C LYS A 25 -1.45 2.27 15.06
N ILE A 26 -0.90 1.17 15.55
CA ILE A 26 0.47 0.76 15.23
C ILE A 26 0.42 -0.66 14.66
N PHE A 27 1.12 -0.88 13.56
CA PHE A 27 1.43 -2.21 13.07
C PHE A 27 2.82 -2.59 13.59
N THR A 28 2.88 -3.67 14.33
CA THR A 28 4.10 -4.17 14.95
C THR A 28 4.52 -5.51 14.36
N GLU A 29 5.81 -5.74 14.26
CA GLU A 29 6.36 -6.98 13.72
C GLU A 29 5.95 -8.20 14.55
N LYS A 30 6.01 -8.10 15.90
CA LYS A 30 5.83 -9.24 16.82
C LYS A 30 4.43 -9.37 17.39
N SER A 31 3.61 -8.30 17.41
CA SER A 31 2.29 -8.31 18.06
C SER A 31 1.14 -7.91 17.12
N GLY A 32 1.43 -7.78 15.82
CA GLY A 32 0.43 -7.44 14.82
C GLY A 32 -0.05 -5.98 14.92
N LYS A 33 -1.21 -5.73 14.36
CA LYS A 33 -1.82 -4.41 14.29
C LYS A 33 -2.70 -4.15 15.51
N ARG A 34 -2.38 -3.12 16.30
CA ARG A 34 -3.09 -2.83 17.55
C ARG A 34 -3.38 -1.34 17.74
N MET A 35 -4.38 -1.03 18.57
CA MET A 35 -4.69 0.30 19.02
C MET A 35 -4.06 0.56 20.40
N PHE A 36 -3.31 1.66 20.50
CA PHE A 36 -2.66 2.09 21.73
C PHE A 36 -3.28 3.39 22.24
N PHE A 37 -3.43 3.46 23.56
CA PHE A 37 -3.92 4.65 24.24
C PHE A 37 -2.75 5.46 24.78
N VAL A 38 -2.74 6.78 24.49
CA VAL A 38 -1.75 7.71 25.00
C VAL A 38 -2.46 8.85 25.74
N LYS A 39 -2.29 8.83 27.06
CA LYS A 39 -2.87 9.83 27.95
C LYS A 39 -2.09 11.15 27.85
N HIS A 40 -2.82 12.28 27.86
CA HIS A 40 -2.23 13.62 27.76
C HIS A 40 -1.21 13.76 26.64
N ALA A 41 -1.56 13.26 25.47
CA ALA A 41 -0.66 13.13 24.32
C ALA A 41 0.01 14.46 23.94
N GLY A 42 -0.72 15.58 24.02
CA GLY A 42 -0.18 16.90 23.70
C GLY A 42 0.99 17.36 24.61
N LYS A 43 1.06 16.84 25.83
CA LYS A 43 2.13 17.12 26.80
C LYS A 43 3.11 15.96 26.96
N SER A 44 2.86 14.85 26.27
CA SER A 44 3.72 13.66 26.34
C SER A 44 5.00 13.86 25.53
N ARG A 45 6.12 13.37 26.06
CA ARG A 45 7.39 13.26 25.32
C ARG A 45 7.25 12.38 24.06
N LEU A 46 6.24 11.52 24.01
CA LEU A 46 5.97 10.64 22.88
C LEU A 46 5.27 11.35 21.71
N ASN A 47 4.66 12.52 21.93
CA ASN A 47 3.81 13.20 20.94
C ASN A 47 4.43 13.35 19.53
N PRO A 48 5.69 13.74 19.36
CA PRO A 48 6.29 13.83 18.02
C PRO A 48 6.38 12.50 17.29
N MET A 49 6.43 11.38 18.04
CA MET A 49 6.60 10.02 17.53
C MET A 49 5.26 9.32 17.23
N LEU A 50 4.13 9.94 17.60
CA LEU A 50 2.78 9.38 17.37
C LEU A 50 2.25 9.72 15.98
N GLN A 51 3.03 10.36 15.12
CA GLN A 51 2.59 10.74 13.79
C GLN A 51 2.61 9.52 12.84
N PRO A 52 1.69 9.44 11.86
CA PRO A 52 1.75 8.43 10.81
C PRO A 52 3.12 8.43 10.13
N LEU A 53 3.53 7.29 9.59
CA LEU A 53 4.83 7.06 8.95
C LEU A 53 6.04 7.06 9.92
N VAL A 54 5.87 7.22 11.21
CA VAL A 54 6.97 7.00 12.16
C VAL A 54 7.19 5.50 12.31
N THR A 55 8.42 5.06 12.05
CA THR A 55 8.90 3.69 12.31
C THR A 55 9.90 3.72 13.44
N ALA A 56 9.81 2.82 14.42
CA ALA A 56 10.69 2.82 15.58
C ALA A 56 10.76 1.44 16.24
N ASP A 57 11.79 1.22 17.03
CA ASP A 57 11.77 0.18 18.04
C ASP A 57 10.98 0.70 19.25
N MET A 58 10.02 -0.09 19.69
CA MET A 58 9.01 0.34 20.65
C MET A 58 8.98 -0.58 21.86
N LEU A 59 8.94 0.01 23.05
CA LEU A 59 8.59 -0.70 24.27
C LEU A 59 7.08 -0.54 24.51
N LEU A 60 6.35 -1.62 24.42
CA LEU A 60 4.90 -1.64 24.44
C LEU A 60 4.36 -2.48 25.59
N LYS A 61 3.22 -2.07 26.15
CA LYS A 61 2.42 -2.87 27.07
C LYS A 61 1.16 -3.36 26.36
N ILE A 62 1.14 -4.63 26.04
CA ILE A 62 0.03 -5.26 25.33
C ILE A 62 -1.02 -5.76 26.32
N ASN A 63 -2.27 -5.47 26.00
CA ASN A 63 -3.42 -6.00 26.73
C ASN A 63 -4.41 -6.59 25.69
N ASP A 64 -4.62 -7.89 25.75
CA ASP A 64 -5.51 -8.58 24.80
C ASP A 64 -6.99 -8.30 25.08
N ASP A 65 -7.33 -8.01 26.34
CA ASP A 65 -8.72 -7.78 26.80
C ASP A 65 -9.08 -6.26 26.88
N GLY A 66 -8.16 -5.36 26.49
CA GLY A 66 -8.38 -3.93 26.67
C GLY A 66 -7.37 -3.04 25.96
N LEU A 67 -7.17 -1.85 26.49
CA LEU A 67 -6.26 -0.87 25.91
C LEU A 67 -4.80 -1.28 26.12
N SER A 68 -4.02 -1.21 25.06
CA SER A 68 -2.57 -1.31 25.08
C SER A 68 -1.93 0.07 25.23
N TYR A 69 -0.68 0.14 25.69
CA TYR A 69 0.01 1.38 26.00
C TYR A 69 1.41 1.41 25.40
N ILE A 70 1.92 2.60 25.16
CA ILE A 70 3.28 2.85 24.68
C ILE A 70 4.10 3.37 25.86
N ASP A 71 5.18 2.66 26.19
CA ASP A 71 6.10 3.10 27.24
C ASP A 71 7.21 3.98 26.66
N ASP A 72 7.82 3.56 25.54
CA ASP A 72 8.92 4.28 24.91
C ASP A 72 9.09 3.97 23.41
N PHE A 73 9.83 4.85 22.72
CA PHE A 73 10.32 4.69 21.36
C PHE A 73 11.85 4.80 21.36
N GLN A 74 12.50 3.92 20.60
CA GLN A 74 13.94 3.93 20.35
C GLN A 74 14.18 3.83 18.83
N ASP A 75 15.36 4.22 18.37
CA ASP A 75 15.75 4.16 16.95
C ASP A 75 14.67 4.68 15.99
N VAL A 76 14.18 5.88 16.32
CA VAL A 76 13.08 6.52 15.60
C VAL A 76 13.51 6.93 14.21
N GLN A 77 12.87 6.37 13.21
CA GLN A 77 13.03 6.72 11.81
C GLN A 77 11.86 7.60 11.35
N VAL A 78 12.20 8.74 10.79
CA VAL A 78 11.25 9.66 10.15
C VAL A 78 11.64 9.81 8.69
N TYR A 79 10.71 9.55 7.80
CA TYR A 79 10.91 9.62 6.35
C TYR A 79 10.85 11.08 5.87
N LYS A 80 12.03 11.72 5.78
CA LYS A 80 12.14 13.17 5.53
C LYS A 80 11.76 13.55 4.11
N LYS A 81 12.20 12.77 3.09
CA LYS A 81 11.88 13.04 1.70
C LYS A 81 10.40 12.80 1.42
N ILE A 82 9.84 11.72 1.95
CA ILE A 82 8.40 11.44 1.85
C ILE A 82 7.60 12.61 2.45
N ASN A 83 7.98 13.08 3.65
CA ASN A 83 7.26 14.17 4.31
C ASN A 83 7.46 15.55 3.63
N ALA A 84 8.50 15.72 2.83
CA ALA A 84 8.76 16.95 2.09
C ALA A 84 8.03 17.06 0.76
N ASP A 85 7.52 15.94 0.22
CA ASP A 85 6.82 15.86 -1.06
C ASP A 85 5.36 15.42 -0.86
N LEU A 86 4.42 16.29 -1.24
CA LEU A 86 2.98 16.03 -1.06
C LEU A 86 2.51 14.76 -1.77
N PHE A 87 3.05 14.48 -2.96
CA PHE A 87 2.67 13.28 -3.71
C PHE A 87 3.24 12.03 -3.03
N ALA A 88 4.54 12.01 -2.73
CA ALA A 88 5.15 10.90 -2.01
C ALA A 88 4.45 10.62 -0.67
N LEU A 89 4.12 11.66 0.10
CA LEU A 89 3.38 11.56 1.35
C LEU A 89 1.98 10.94 1.15
N SER A 90 1.30 11.33 0.09
CA SER A 90 -0.04 10.81 -0.23
C SER A 90 0.00 9.32 -0.58
N TYR A 91 0.95 8.91 -1.41
CA TYR A 91 1.15 7.51 -1.77
C TYR A 91 1.59 6.67 -0.56
N ALA A 92 2.53 7.15 0.25
CA ALA A 92 2.94 6.47 1.47
C ALA A 92 1.76 6.31 2.46
N THR A 93 0.94 7.36 2.62
CA THR A 93 -0.28 7.30 3.46
C THR A 93 -1.29 6.27 2.91
N TYR A 94 -1.40 6.17 1.59
CA TYR A 94 -2.25 5.17 0.96
C TYR A 94 -1.73 3.74 1.19
N VAL A 95 -0.44 3.53 1.07
CA VAL A 95 0.20 2.23 1.36
C VAL A 95 -0.03 1.81 2.81
N LEU A 96 0.07 2.75 3.78
CA LEU A 96 -0.30 2.49 5.18
C LEU A 96 -1.76 2.08 5.33
N ALA A 97 -2.68 2.77 4.65
CA ALA A 97 -4.11 2.48 4.71
C ALA A 97 -4.45 1.13 4.07
N LEU A 98 -3.75 0.74 3.00
CA LEU A 98 -3.88 -0.58 2.38
C LEU A 98 -3.39 -1.69 3.31
N ALA A 99 -2.23 -1.50 3.95
CA ALA A 99 -1.71 -2.44 4.93
C ALA A 99 -2.70 -2.59 6.12
N ASP A 100 -3.27 -1.48 6.60
CA ASP A 100 -4.29 -1.50 7.64
C ASP A 100 -5.54 -2.30 7.22
N ALA A 101 -6.00 -2.13 5.99
CA ALA A 101 -7.18 -2.83 5.46
C ALA A 101 -6.94 -4.32 5.18
N SER A 102 -5.70 -4.72 4.87
CA SER A 102 -5.36 -6.08 4.41
C SER A 102 -5.16 -7.10 5.52
N ILE A 103 -5.12 -6.69 6.78
CA ILE A 103 -4.88 -7.55 7.94
C ILE A 103 -5.87 -7.22 9.07
N GLN A 104 -6.28 -8.22 9.83
CA GLN A 104 -7.13 -8.02 10.99
C GLN A 104 -6.34 -7.50 12.20
N ASP A 105 -7.06 -6.85 13.15
CA ASP A 105 -6.45 -6.42 14.40
C ASP A 105 -5.92 -7.62 15.18
N ASN A 106 -4.79 -7.44 15.85
CA ASN A 106 -4.08 -8.45 16.64
C ASN A 106 -3.49 -9.63 15.83
N GLN A 107 -3.65 -9.64 14.52
CA GLN A 107 -3.02 -10.64 13.66
C GLN A 107 -1.56 -10.28 13.41
N VAL A 108 -0.65 -11.20 13.70
CA VAL A 108 0.79 -11.08 13.46
C VAL A 108 1.09 -11.48 12.02
N ASP A 109 1.73 -10.58 11.25
CA ASP A 109 2.18 -10.84 9.88
C ASP A 109 3.55 -10.15 9.66
N PRO A 110 4.66 -10.80 10.05
CA PRO A 110 6.00 -10.23 9.89
C PRO A 110 6.37 -10.02 8.41
N ALA A 111 5.82 -10.83 7.50
CA ALA A 111 6.09 -10.67 6.08
C ALA A 111 5.47 -9.38 5.52
N LEU A 112 4.21 -9.09 5.88
CA LEU A 112 3.58 -7.83 5.53
C LEU A 112 4.28 -6.64 6.20
N PHE A 113 4.69 -6.79 7.47
CA PHE A 113 5.44 -5.75 8.17
C PHE A 113 6.74 -5.38 7.44
N ALA A 114 7.57 -6.37 7.13
CA ALA A 114 8.82 -6.18 6.39
C ALA A 114 8.60 -5.60 4.98
N PHE A 115 7.54 -6.04 4.30
CA PHE A 115 7.17 -5.53 2.98
C PHE A 115 6.75 -4.06 3.03
N LEU A 116 5.93 -3.68 4.01
CA LEU A 116 5.51 -2.30 4.23
C LEU A 116 6.71 -1.40 4.56
N GLU A 117 7.56 -1.81 5.53
CA GLU A 117 8.74 -1.05 5.91
C GLU A 117 9.70 -0.85 4.73
N LYS A 118 9.94 -1.91 3.94
CA LYS A 118 10.80 -1.82 2.75
C LYS A 118 10.20 -0.92 1.68
N THR A 119 8.88 -0.95 1.47
CA THR A 119 8.20 -0.02 0.55
C THR A 119 8.47 1.44 0.93
N LEU A 120 8.27 1.78 2.20
CA LEU A 120 8.52 3.13 2.71
C LEU A 120 9.99 3.53 2.59
N SER A 121 10.91 2.60 2.87
CA SER A 121 12.36 2.83 2.72
C SER A 121 12.74 3.16 1.28
N LEU A 122 12.24 2.41 0.31
CA LEU A 122 12.51 2.65 -1.11
C LEU A 122 11.91 3.98 -1.60
N MET A 123 10.72 4.36 -1.12
CA MET A 123 10.16 5.70 -1.38
C MET A 123 11.05 6.80 -0.79
N GLU A 124 11.57 6.62 0.42
CA GLU A 124 12.50 7.56 1.06
C GLU A 124 13.85 7.64 0.34
N GLU A 125 14.34 6.54 -0.23
CA GLU A 125 15.52 6.49 -1.08
C GLU A 125 15.34 7.30 -2.37
N GLY A 126 14.08 7.50 -2.81
CA GLY A 126 13.69 8.31 -3.97
C GLY A 126 13.32 7.47 -5.20
N LEU A 127 13.02 6.20 -5.03
CA LEU A 127 12.42 5.39 -6.09
C LEU A 127 11.00 5.87 -6.38
N ASP A 128 10.51 5.56 -7.58
CA ASP A 128 9.19 5.97 -8.06
C ASP A 128 8.05 5.46 -7.17
N TYR A 129 7.49 6.35 -6.37
CA TYR A 129 6.44 6.04 -5.40
C TYR A 129 5.16 5.50 -6.05
N GLU A 130 4.82 5.91 -7.28
CA GLU A 130 3.65 5.38 -8.00
C GLU A 130 3.86 3.90 -8.34
N VAL A 131 5.03 3.57 -8.89
CA VAL A 131 5.35 2.19 -9.27
C VAL A 131 5.50 1.30 -8.06
N LEU A 132 6.16 1.79 -6.99
CA LEU A 132 6.25 1.05 -5.71
C LEU A 132 4.86 0.76 -5.11
N THR A 133 3.95 1.73 -5.19
CA THR A 133 2.57 1.55 -4.75
C THR A 133 1.84 0.51 -5.60
N ASN A 134 1.99 0.55 -6.94
CA ASN A 134 1.38 -0.44 -7.82
C ASN A 134 1.88 -1.87 -7.52
N ILE A 135 3.18 -2.03 -7.26
CA ILE A 135 3.74 -3.33 -6.83
C ILE A 135 3.13 -3.76 -5.49
N PHE A 136 3.06 -2.84 -4.52
CA PHE A 136 2.47 -3.11 -3.23
C PHE A 136 1.01 -3.57 -3.35
N GLU A 137 0.19 -2.85 -4.13
CA GLU A 137 -1.21 -3.19 -4.38
C GLU A 137 -1.36 -4.61 -4.98
N ILE A 138 -0.58 -4.94 -6.00
CA ILE A 138 -0.66 -6.26 -6.66
C ILE A 138 -0.25 -7.38 -5.70
N GLN A 139 0.81 -7.20 -4.92
CA GLN A 139 1.29 -8.26 -4.03
C GLN A 139 0.39 -8.50 -2.82
N ILE A 140 -0.32 -7.47 -2.33
CA ILE A 140 -1.23 -7.65 -1.19
C ILE A 140 -2.63 -8.16 -1.59
N LEU A 141 -2.96 -8.28 -2.88
CA LEU A 141 -4.25 -8.82 -3.32
C LEU A 141 -4.57 -10.18 -2.70
N SER A 142 -3.56 -11.02 -2.52
CA SER A 142 -3.70 -12.32 -1.87
C SER A 142 -4.26 -12.25 -0.45
N ARG A 143 -4.01 -11.15 0.28
CA ARG A 143 -4.56 -10.91 1.63
C ARG A 143 -6.04 -10.54 1.62
N PHE A 144 -6.53 -10.07 0.47
CA PHE A 144 -7.96 -9.87 0.21
C PHE A 144 -8.64 -11.10 -0.40
N GLY A 145 -7.91 -12.24 -0.49
CA GLY A 145 -8.42 -13.48 -1.07
C GLY A 145 -8.39 -13.51 -2.60
N VAL A 146 -7.70 -12.57 -3.24
CA VAL A 146 -7.62 -12.45 -4.70
C VAL A 146 -6.31 -13.05 -5.21
N ILE A 147 -6.43 -14.04 -6.09
CA ILE A 147 -5.29 -14.68 -6.78
C ILE A 147 -5.49 -14.47 -8.27
N LEU A 148 -4.58 -13.75 -8.91
CA LEU A 148 -4.62 -13.49 -10.35
C LEU A 148 -3.74 -14.48 -11.10
N ASN A 149 -4.27 -15.12 -12.14
CA ASN A 149 -3.47 -15.87 -13.09
C ASN A 149 -3.11 -14.98 -14.28
N LEU A 150 -1.92 -14.38 -14.26
CA LEU A 150 -1.44 -13.46 -15.30
C LEU A 150 -0.38 -14.10 -16.23
N HIS A 151 0.12 -15.29 -15.88
CA HIS A 151 1.25 -15.92 -16.55
C HIS A 151 0.87 -16.86 -17.68
N GLU A 152 -0.24 -17.60 -17.53
CA GLU A 152 -0.68 -18.63 -18.48
C GLU A 152 -2.17 -18.51 -18.79
N CYS A 153 -2.57 -18.99 -19.96
CA CYS A 153 -3.99 -19.04 -20.33
C CYS A 153 -4.80 -19.91 -19.36
N CYS A 154 -5.92 -19.39 -18.84
CA CYS A 154 -6.82 -20.12 -17.92
C CYS A 154 -7.36 -21.44 -18.46
N PHE A 155 -7.34 -21.68 -19.78
CA PHE A 155 -7.90 -22.88 -20.39
C PHE A 155 -6.87 -23.86 -20.92
N CYS A 156 -5.84 -23.39 -21.60
CA CYS A 156 -4.88 -24.29 -22.26
C CYS A 156 -3.48 -24.25 -21.60
N HIS A 157 -3.29 -23.44 -20.56
CA HIS A 157 -2.04 -23.31 -19.81
C HIS A 157 -0.81 -22.95 -20.65
N ARG A 158 -1.01 -22.47 -21.90
CA ARG A 158 0.09 -21.95 -22.71
C ARG A 158 0.55 -20.61 -22.18
N VAL A 159 1.87 -20.40 -22.23
CA VAL A 159 2.58 -19.19 -21.80
C VAL A 159 3.15 -18.44 -23.01
N GLY A 160 3.58 -17.19 -22.81
CA GLY A 160 4.28 -16.41 -23.84
C GLY A 160 3.44 -16.03 -25.06
N LEU A 161 2.13 -16.00 -24.93
CA LEU A 161 1.19 -15.61 -25.98
C LEU A 161 0.69 -14.19 -25.79
N PRO A 162 0.13 -13.54 -26.84
CA PRO A 162 -0.68 -12.35 -26.63
C PRO A 162 -1.87 -12.70 -25.75
N PHE A 163 -1.92 -12.10 -24.59
CA PHE A 163 -2.99 -12.32 -23.62
C PHE A 163 -3.93 -11.13 -23.53
N ASP A 164 -5.18 -11.41 -23.12
CA ASP A 164 -6.15 -10.43 -22.69
C ASP A 164 -6.75 -10.87 -21.36
N TYR A 165 -7.00 -9.95 -20.44
CA TYR A 165 -7.48 -10.28 -19.09
C TYR A 165 -9.00 -10.50 -19.09
N SER A 166 -9.42 -11.49 -18.34
CA SER A 166 -10.83 -11.80 -18.08
C SER A 166 -11.13 -11.70 -16.60
N PHE A 167 -12.00 -10.75 -16.22
CA PHE A 167 -12.51 -10.64 -14.87
C PHE A 167 -13.33 -11.86 -14.47
N ARG A 168 -14.04 -12.45 -15.43
CA ARG A 168 -14.85 -13.65 -15.21
C ARG A 168 -14.03 -14.86 -14.76
N TYR A 169 -12.80 -15.00 -15.25
CA TYR A 169 -11.91 -16.12 -14.94
C TYR A 169 -10.75 -15.72 -14.03
N SER A 170 -10.71 -14.48 -13.55
CA SER A 170 -9.63 -13.91 -12.71
C SER A 170 -8.23 -14.17 -13.27
N GLY A 171 -8.10 -14.11 -14.61
CA GLY A 171 -6.85 -14.41 -15.27
C GLY A 171 -6.87 -14.15 -16.76
N VAL A 172 -5.78 -14.54 -17.44
CA VAL A 172 -5.58 -14.23 -18.85
C VAL A 172 -6.09 -15.34 -19.80
N LEU A 173 -6.56 -14.90 -20.96
CA LEU A 173 -6.97 -15.74 -22.08
C LEU A 173 -6.03 -15.52 -23.27
N CYS A 174 -5.71 -16.60 -24.00
CA CYS A 174 -5.00 -16.49 -25.27
C CYS A 174 -5.99 -16.32 -26.44
N PRO A 175 -5.52 -15.95 -27.65
CA PRO A 175 -6.39 -15.72 -28.81
C PRO A 175 -7.34 -16.89 -29.14
N ASP A 176 -6.90 -18.13 -28.92
CA ASP A 176 -7.72 -19.31 -29.17
C ASP A 176 -8.89 -19.46 -28.18
N HIS A 177 -8.89 -18.69 -27.09
CA HIS A 177 -9.90 -18.72 -26.02
C HIS A 177 -10.57 -17.36 -25.76
N TYR A 178 -10.41 -16.38 -26.65
CA TYR A 178 -11.08 -15.09 -26.51
C TYR A 178 -12.60 -15.18 -26.61
N ASP A 179 -13.11 -16.19 -27.28
CA ASP A 179 -14.54 -16.50 -27.38
C ASP A 179 -15.19 -16.88 -26.04
N ARG A 180 -14.40 -17.25 -25.06
CA ARG A 180 -14.88 -17.64 -23.71
C ARG A 180 -15.37 -16.46 -22.89
N ASP A 181 -14.88 -15.26 -23.18
CA ASP A 181 -15.32 -14.02 -22.53
C ASP A 181 -15.27 -12.86 -23.52
N GLU A 182 -16.44 -12.39 -23.93
CA GLU A 182 -16.58 -11.22 -24.83
C GLU A 182 -16.29 -9.89 -24.11
N ARG A 183 -16.31 -9.89 -22.75
CA ARG A 183 -16.09 -8.69 -21.92
C ARG A 183 -14.69 -8.67 -21.29
N ARG A 184 -13.69 -9.09 -22.06
CA ARG A 184 -12.30 -8.98 -21.64
C ARG A 184 -11.91 -7.52 -21.39
N ALA A 185 -10.88 -7.30 -20.59
CA ALA A 185 -10.44 -5.98 -20.17
C ALA A 185 -9.85 -5.12 -21.30
N HIS A 186 -9.34 -5.76 -22.37
CA HIS A 186 -8.65 -5.11 -23.49
C HIS A 186 -7.49 -4.22 -23.04
N TRP A 187 -6.81 -4.63 -21.98
CA TRP A 187 -5.63 -3.90 -21.50
C TRP A 187 -4.47 -4.01 -22.50
N HIS A 188 -3.64 -2.97 -22.52
CA HIS A 188 -2.42 -3.00 -23.32
C HIS A 188 -1.54 -4.20 -22.89
N PRO A 189 -0.95 -4.97 -23.84
CA PRO A 189 -0.13 -6.14 -23.51
C PRO A 189 1.00 -5.88 -22.50
N ASN A 190 1.63 -4.71 -22.57
CA ASN A 190 2.66 -4.33 -21.60
C ASN A 190 2.13 -4.11 -20.18
N VAL A 191 0.85 -3.76 -20.02
CA VAL A 191 0.20 -3.68 -18.69
C VAL A 191 0.13 -5.07 -18.08
N LEU A 192 -0.36 -6.05 -18.84
CA LEU A 192 -0.43 -7.44 -18.38
C LEU A 192 0.96 -8.00 -18.03
N TYR A 193 1.95 -7.73 -18.88
CA TYR A 193 3.33 -8.13 -18.60
C TYR A 193 3.86 -7.52 -17.29
N LEU A 194 3.64 -6.22 -17.08
CA LEU A 194 4.09 -5.54 -15.86
C LEU A 194 3.34 -6.04 -14.61
N LEU A 195 2.04 -6.28 -14.70
CA LEU A 195 1.26 -6.84 -13.60
C LEU A 195 1.76 -8.24 -13.21
N ASP A 196 2.11 -9.09 -14.19
CA ASP A 196 2.71 -10.41 -13.95
C ASP A 196 4.08 -10.27 -13.25
N GLN A 197 4.94 -9.36 -13.73
CA GLN A 197 6.23 -9.08 -13.09
C GLN A 197 6.05 -8.55 -11.67
N PHE A 198 5.08 -7.67 -11.42
CA PHE A 198 4.81 -7.08 -10.11
C PHE A 198 4.38 -8.11 -9.06
N GLN A 199 3.73 -9.22 -9.47
CA GLN A 199 3.43 -10.32 -8.54
C GLN A 199 4.70 -11.02 -8.02
N ALA A 200 5.75 -11.11 -8.83
CA ALA A 200 6.94 -11.90 -8.55
C ALA A 200 8.14 -11.07 -8.06
N VAL A 201 8.16 -9.77 -8.32
CA VAL A 201 9.31 -8.91 -8.02
C VAL A 201 9.60 -8.84 -6.52
N ARG A 202 10.88 -8.96 -6.17
CA ARG A 202 11.35 -8.77 -4.80
C ARG A 202 11.94 -7.38 -4.64
N PHE A 203 11.51 -6.67 -3.63
CA PHE A 203 12.02 -5.32 -3.34
C PHE A 203 13.52 -5.27 -3.02
N SER A 204 14.10 -6.39 -2.59
CA SER A 204 15.55 -6.51 -2.42
C SER A 204 16.34 -6.47 -3.74
N GLU A 205 15.69 -6.70 -4.86
CA GLU A 205 16.26 -6.76 -6.20
C GLU A 205 15.98 -5.48 -7.02
N LEU A 206 15.21 -4.53 -6.46
CA LEU A 206 14.88 -3.28 -7.11
C LEU A 206 15.99 -2.25 -6.88
N GLU A 207 16.77 -1.96 -7.92
CA GLU A 207 17.76 -0.88 -7.93
C GLU A 207 17.17 0.40 -8.52
N THR A 208 16.49 0.29 -9.65
CA THR A 208 15.80 1.41 -10.30
C THR A 208 14.54 0.91 -10.97
N ILE A 209 13.49 1.71 -10.91
CA ILE A 209 12.28 1.45 -11.67
C ILE A 209 11.72 2.79 -12.17
N SER A 210 11.52 2.89 -13.48
CA SER A 210 10.94 4.07 -14.10
C SER A 210 10.06 3.65 -15.27
N LEU A 211 8.86 4.17 -15.31
CA LEU A 211 7.88 3.93 -16.37
C LEU A 211 7.47 5.26 -17.03
N GLN A 212 7.16 5.21 -18.31
CA GLN A 212 6.60 6.34 -19.04
C GLN A 212 5.22 6.72 -18.45
N VAL A 213 4.85 7.99 -18.54
CA VAL A 213 3.62 8.52 -17.93
C VAL A 213 2.38 7.78 -18.43
N GLU A 214 2.32 7.49 -19.72
CA GLU A 214 1.22 6.78 -20.36
C GLU A 214 1.07 5.34 -19.80
N MET A 215 2.21 4.68 -19.55
CA MET A 215 2.21 3.34 -18.99
C MET A 215 1.78 3.35 -17.51
N LYS A 216 2.20 4.34 -16.72
CA LYS A 216 1.73 4.53 -15.36
C LYS A 216 0.21 4.74 -15.31
N ALA A 217 -0.34 5.57 -16.20
CA ALA A 217 -1.77 5.81 -16.30
C ALA A 217 -2.54 4.53 -16.66
N ALA A 218 -2.05 3.76 -17.64
CA ALA A 218 -2.67 2.49 -18.03
C ALA A 218 -2.61 1.44 -16.91
N LEU A 219 -1.49 1.33 -16.19
CA LEU A 219 -1.35 0.48 -15.01
C LEU A 219 -2.32 0.90 -13.90
N ARG A 220 -2.40 2.20 -13.62
CA ARG A 220 -3.31 2.72 -12.59
C ARG A 220 -4.76 2.36 -12.91
N GLN A 221 -5.19 2.54 -14.16
CA GLN A 221 -6.53 2.17 -14.59
C GLN A 221 -6.80 0.67 -14.40
N ALA A 222 -5.86 -0.19 -14.79
CA ALA A 222 -6.01 -1.63 -14.64
C ALA A 222 -6.08 -2.07 -13.18
N ILE A 223 -5.22 -1.51 -12.32
CA ILE A 223 -5.21 -1.82 -10.88
C ILE A 223 -6.49 -1.32 -10.22
N ASP A 224 -6.98 -0.13 -10.56
CA ASP A 224 -8.25 0.39 -10.04
C ASP A 224 -9.42 -0.53 -10.39
N GLN A 225 -9.47 -1.05 -11.64
CA GLN A 225 -10.48 -2.03 -12.05
C GLN A 225 -10.38 -3.35 -11.26
N LEU A 226 -9.16 -3.84 -11.00
CA LEU A 226 -8.95 -5.04 -10.16
C LEU A 226 -9.47 -4.83 -8.74
N TYR A 227 -9.17 -3.68 -8.14
CA TYR A 227 -9.61 -3.35 -6.79
C TYR A 227 -11.11 -3.14 -6.71
N GLU A 228 -11.72 -2.50 -7.70
CA GLU A 228 -13.16 -2.29 -7.78
C GLU A 228 -13.92 -3.62 -7.90
N GLU A 229 -13.45 -4.51 -8.78
CA GLU A 229 -14.11 -5.80 -9.05
C GLU A 229 -13.94 -6.79 -7.91
N TYR A 230 -12.72 -6.91 -7.35
CA TYR A 230 -12.42 -8.01 -6.45
C TYR A 230 -12.31 -7.63 -4.98
N VAL A 231 -11.94 -6.41 -4.65
CA VAL A 231 -11.67 -6.00 -3.27
C VAL A 231 -12.79 -5.14 -2.70
N GLY A 232 -13.28 -4.20 -3.45
CA GLY A 232 -14.44 -3.37 -3.08
C GLY A 232 -14.20 -2.42 -1.91
N ILE A 233 -12.93 -2.15 -1.53
CA ILE A 233 -12.61 -1.21 -0.44
C ILE A 233 -12.52 0.22 -0.94
N HIS A 234 -13.00 1.16 -0.11
CA HIS A 234 -12.94 2.58 -0.41
C HIS A 234 -12.10 3.32 0.64
N LEU A 235 -10.84 3.57 0.31
CA LEU A 235 -9.91 4.26 1.19
C LEU A 235 -9.90 5.77 0.91
N LYS A 236 -9.98 6.58 1.98
CA LYS A 236 -9.91 8.06 1.86
C LYS A 236 -8.59 8.52 1.24
N ALA A 237 -7.50 7.83 1.57
CA ALA A 237 -6.17 8.13 1.00
C ALA A 237 -6.13 7.92 -0.52
N LYS A 238 -6.82 6.89 -1.06
CA LYS A 238 -6.94 6.68 -2.51
C LYS A 238 -7.69 7.84 -3.19
N LYS A 239 -8.83 8.24 -2.64
CA LYS A 239 -9.60 9.39 -3.16
C LYS A 239 -8.78 10.67 -3.19
N PHE A 240 -7.88 10.85 -2.22
CA PHE A 240 -7.00 12.02 -2.17
C PHE A 240 -5.96 11.97 -3.29
N ILE A 241 -5.34 10.80 -3.54
CA ILE A 241 -4.42 10.62 -4.68
C ILE A 241 -5.12 10.90 -6.00
N ASP A 242 -6.32 10.37 -6.21
CA ASP A 242 -7.10 10.56 -7.44
C ASP A 242 -7.36 12.05 -7.67
N SER A 243 -7.76 12.79 -6.63
CA SER A 243 -7.98 14.23 -6.72
C SER A 243 -6.70 15.03 -7.00
N LEU A 244 -5.54 14.61 -6.47
CA LEU A 244 -4.24 15.24 -6.77
C LEU A 244 -3.82 15.01 -8.22
N SER A 245 -4.08 13.82 -8.77
CA SER A 245 -3.78 13.49 -10.17
C SER A 245 -4.58 14.38 -11.13
N ASP A 246 -5.87 14.60 -10.83
CA ASP A 246 -6.74 15.52 -11.61
C ASP A 246 -6.23 16.95 -11.54
N TRP A 247 -5.80 17.43 -10.38
CA TRP A 247 -5.22 18.78 -10.23
C TRP A 247 -3.90 18.93 -11.00
N GLY A 248 -3.04 17.91 -10.97
CA GLY A 248 -1.78 17.90 -11.73
C GLY A 248 -2.00 17.96 -13.24
N ALA A 249 -3.04 17.32 -13.76
CA ALA A 249 -3.43 17.39 -15.16
C ALA A 249 -3.92 18.80 -15.54
N ILE A 250 -4.78 19.41 -14.74
CA ILE A 250 -5.32 20.77 -14.95
C ILE A 250 -4.20 21.84 -14.94
N MET A 251 -3.22 21.72 -14.03
CA MET A 251 -2.08 22.65 -13.97
C MET A 251 -1.16 22.56 -15.19
N LYS A 252 -0.98 21.37 -15.76
CA LYS A 252 -0.18 21.18 -16.99
C LYS A 252 -0.87 21.78 -18.21
N ASP A 253 -2.18 21.64 -18.35
CA ASP A 253 -2.96 22.24 -19.44
C ASP A 253 -2.99 23.76 -19.38
N SER A 254 -3.01 24.35 -18.17
CA SER A 254 -3.00 25.82 -18.00
C SER A 254 -1.62 26.44 -18.21
N SER A 255 -0.52 25.68 -18.11
CA SER A 255 0.84 26.19 -18.39
C SER A 255 1.29 26.00 -19.85
N GLY A 256 0.57 25.21 -20.64
CA GLY A 256 0.83 24.99 -22.07
C GLY A 256 0.18 26.00 -23.02
N GLY A 257 -0.53 26.99 -22.51
CA GLY A 257 -1.27 27.98 -23.33
C GLY A 257 -0.56 29.33 -23.61
N GLU A 258 0.69 29.48 -23.19
CA GLU A 258 1.49 30.68 -23.45
C GLU A 258 2.72 30.34 -24.32
N THR A 259 2.49 30.19 -25.63
CA THR A 259 3.54 30.33 -26.66
C THR A 259 2.96 30.98 -27.93
#